data_ec0a214be54a6f06e17655ce38a22a1e
#
_entry.id   ec0a214be54a6f06e17655ce38a22a1e
#
_cell.length_a   1.000
_cell.length_b   1.000
_cell.length_c   1.000
_cell.angle_alpha   90.00
_cell.angle_beta   90.00
_cell.angle_gamma   90.00
#
_symmetry.space_group_name_H-M   'P 1'
#
loop_
_entity.id
_entity.type
_entity.pdbx_description
1 polymer ?
#
loop_
_entity_poly.entity_id
_entity_poly.type
_entity_poly.pdbx_seq_one_letter_code
_entity_poly.pdbx_strand_id
1 'polypeptide(L)'
;MRTSTPDEPQPAVLPVLEWQDKLKRKYPNAELPVLRQFIRLVNAAEEYFEQTGKHLNIYGALGELYGSMIWGVRLHKLPDAQGSDGKLDNDFIEIKTIGPRSTTDQALVKLSGHFNKLLVVKVDCAEGDDGFGCFRISGRMIDRKALTKARSGNARIKWSRACEIGVPPPTG
;
A
#
# COMPACT_ATOMS: atom_id res chain seq x y z
N MET A 1 24.81 47.82 17.17
CA MET A 1 25.43 46.65 16.58
C MET A 1 24.35 45.55 16.46
N ARG A 2 23.88 45.27 15.26
CA ARG A 2 22.91 44.15 15.02
C ARG A 2 23.75 42.97 14.55
N THR A 3 23.76 41.89 15.32
CA THR A 3 24.36 40.64 14.96
C THR A 3 23.48 39.93 13.96
N SER A 4 23.96 39.77 12.74
CA SER A 4 23.33 38.96 11.70
C SER A 4 23.40 37.49 12.11
N THR A 5 22.28 36.83 12.25
CA THR A 5 22.18 35.37 12.34
C THR A 5 22.61 34.73 11.01
N PRO A 6 23.42 33.63 11.03
CA PRO A 6 23.77 32.94 9.81
C PRO A 6 22.53 32.34 9.16
N ASP A 7 22.48 32.48 7.84
CA ASP A 7 21.46 31.94 6.93
C ASP A 7 21.37 30.40 7.11
N GLU A 8 20.26 29.91 7.63
CA GLU A 8 19.99 28.45 7.64
C GLU A 8 19.86 27.99 6.20
N PRO A 9 20.56 26.89 5.80
CA PRO A 9 20.45 26.38 4.45
C PRO A 9 19.01 25.90 4.21
N GLN A 10 18.30 26.57 3.32
CA GLN A 10 16.97 26.12 2.86
C GLN A 10 17.14 24.71 2.27
N PRO A 11 16.22 23.76 2.58
CA PRO A 11 16.26 22.43 2.01
C PRO A 11 16.19 22.55 0.48
N ALA A 12 17.14 21.91 -0.20
CA ALA A 12 17.23 21.92 -1.65
C ALA A 12 15.93 21.41 -2.25
N VAL A 13 15.13 22.32 -2.81
CA VAL A 13 13.95 21.97 -3.59
C VAL A 13 14.43 21.27 -4.86
N LEU A 14 14.35 19.94 -4.89
CA LEU A 14 14.60 19.19 -6.10
C LEU A 14 13.73 19.76 -7.23
N PRO A 15 14.24 19.91 -8.45
CA PRO A 15 13.47 20.40 -9.56
C PRO A 15 12.18 19.59 -9.70
N VAL A 16 11.04 20.26 -9.84
CA VAL A 16 9.70 19.64 -9.88
C VAL A 16 9.61 18.49 -10.91
N LEU A 17 10.38 18.56 -11.99
CA LEU A 17 10.47 17.53 -13.01
C LEU A 17 11.11 16.23 -12.52
N GLU A 18 12.22 16.29 -11.76
CA GLU A 18 12.89 15.11 -11.23
C GLU A 18 12.02 14.39 -10.18
N TRP A 19 11.28 15.15 -9.40
CA TRP A 19 10.33 14.59 -8.43
C TRP A 19 9.15 13.88 -9.12
N GLN A 20 8.61 14.46 -10.20
CA GLN A 20 7.54 13.84 -10.98
C GLN A 20 7.99 12.54 -11.65
N ASP A 21 9.20 12.50 -12.19
CA ASP A 21 9.75 11.30 -12.84
C ASP A 21 10.06 10.20 -11.81
N LYS A 22 10.53 10.58 -10.62
CA LYS A 22 10.73 9.65 -9.50
C LYS A 22 9.39 9.04 -9.06
N LEU A 23 8.34 9.85 -8.97
CA LEU A 23 7.00 9.37 -8.61
C LEU A 23 6.38 8.47 -9.67
N LYS A 24 6.52 8.80 -10.95
CA LYS A 24 6.03 7.96 -12.05
C LYS A 24 6.72 6.60 -12.09
N ARG A 25 8.03 6.56 -11.84
CA ARG A 25 8.76 5.29 -11.73
C ARG A 25 8.29 4.46 -10.54
N LYS A 26 8.05 5.10 -9.38
CA LYS A 26 7.61 4.41 -8.18
C LYS A 26 6.14 3.98 -8.24
N TYR A 27 5.28 4.77 -8.91
CA TYR A 27 3.83 4.56 -9.01
C TYR A 27 3.38 4.65 -10.49
N PRO A 28 3.69 3.65 -11.31
CA PRO A 28 3.54 3.73 -12.76
C PRO A 28 2.10 3.96 -13.25
N ASN A 29 1.11 3.51 -12.48
CA ASN A 29 -0.31 3.62 -12.82
C ASN A 29 -1.03 4.71 -12.00
N ALA A 30 -0.29 5.55 -11.27
CA ALA A 30 -0.91 6.55 -10.41
C ALA A 30 -1.42 7.75 -11.20
N GLU A 31 -2.70 8.07 -11.01
CA GLU A 31 -3.25 9.37 -11.35
C GLU A 31 -2.89 10.40 -10.25
N LEU A 32 -2.60 11.64 -10.63
CA LEU A 32 -2.20 12.68 -9.67
C LEU A 32 -3.18 12.89 -8.50
N PRO A 33 -4.51 12.90 -8.70
CA PRO A 33 -5.45 13.02 -7.59
C PRO A 33 -5.35 11.86 -6.60
N VAL A 34 -5.22 10.62 -7.10
CA VAL A 34 -5.08 9.39 -6.29
C VAL A 34 -3.78 9.42 -5.49
N LEU A 35 -2.69 9.79 -6.14
CA LEU A 35 -1.37 9.91 -5.50
C LEU A 35 -1.38 10.97 -4.38
N ARG A 36 -1.99 12.13 -4.62
CA ARG A 36 -2.14 13.16 -3.58
C ARG A 36 -2.94 12.67 -2.38
N GLN A 37 -4.02 11.94 -2.63
CA GLN A 37 -4.84 11.38 -1.56
C GLN A 37 -4.07 10.32 -0.77
N PHE A 38 -3.32 9.45 -1.44
CA PHE A 38 -2.47 8.45 -0.81
C PHE A 38 -1.43 9.11 0.12
N ILE A 39 -0.70 10.12 -0.37
CA ILE A 39 0.30 10.85 0.43
C ILE A 39 -0.34 11.51 1.66
N ARG A 40 -1.51 12.14 1.51
CA ARG A 40 -2.23 12.76 2.64
C ARG A 40 -2.62 11.74 3.71
N LEU A 41 -3.07 10.55 3.30
CA LEU A 41 -3.44 9.48 4.24
C LEU A 41 -2.21 8.92 4.96
N VAL A 42 -1.09 8.74 4.25
CA VAL A 42 0.18 8.31 4.86
C VAL A 42 0.63 9.34 5.90
N ASN A 43 0.73 10.61 5.53
CA ASN A 43 1.16 11.67 6.44
C ASN A 43 0.25 11.77 7.67
N ALA A 44 -1.08 11.72 7.48
CA ALA A 44 -2.02 11.75 8.60
C ALA A 44 -1.87 10.55 9.54
N ALA A 45 -1.55 9.36 9.01
CA ALA A 45 -1.31 8.17 9.82
C ALA A 45 -0.02 8.31 10.65
N GLU A 46 1.03 8.88 10.06
CA GLU A 46 2.31 9.13 10.72
C GLU A 46 2.18 10.17 11.82
N GLU A 47 1.63 11.34 11.50
CA GLU A 47 1.40 12.40 12.48
C GLU A 47 0.56 11.90 13.66
N TYR A 48 -0.49 11.12 13.40
CA TYR A 48 -1.30 10.55 14.46
C TYR A 48 -0.52 9.56 15.33
N PHE A 49 0.31 8.72 14.71
CA PHE A 49 1.16 7.77 15.43
C PHE A 49 2.21 8.49 16.28
N GLU A 50 2.90 9.49 15.74
CA GLU A 50 3.88 10.29 16.45
C GLU A 50 3.28 10.99 17.68
N GLN A 51 2.08 11.56 17.53
CA GLN A 51 1.42 12.29 18.61
C GLN A 51 0.80 11.40 19.67
N THR A 52 0.34 10.19 19.32
CA THR A 52 -0.50 9.37 20.21
C THR A 52 0.06 7.99 20.52
N GLY A 53 1.06 7.52 19.78
CA GLY A 53 1.53 6.13 19.81
C GLY A 53 0.51 5.12 19.29
N LYS A 54 -0.58 5.58 18.66
CA LYS A 54 -1.67 4.72 18.17
C LYS A 54 -1.73 4.78 16.65
N HIS A 55 -2.18 3.69 16.04
CA HIS A 55 -2.38 3.62 14.59
C HIS A 55 -3.82 3.98 14.20
N LEU A 56 -3.97 4.76 13.14
CA LEU A 56 -5.27 4.97 12.49
C LEU A 56 -5.75 3.67 11.80
N ASN A 57 -7.06 3.50 11.67
CA ASN A 57 -7.64 2.34 10.98
C ASN A 57 -7.85 2.64 9.48
N ILE A 58 -6.77 2.93 8.77
CA ILE A 58 -6.80 3.32 7.34
C ILE A 58 -5.95 2.42 6.44
N TYR A 59 -5.29 1.42 7.00
CA TYR A 59 -4.33 0.59 6.24
C TYR A 59 -5.00 -0.22 5.12
N GLY A 60 -6.27 -0.62 5.28
CA GLY A 60 -7.06 -1.21 4.20
C GLY A 60 -7.14 -0.29 2.99
N ALA A 61 -7.56 0.94 3.20
CA ALA A 61 -7.65 1.96 2.13
C ALA A 61 -6.28 2.27 1.51
N LEU A 62 -5.21 2.32 2.30
CA LEU A 62 -3.85 2.48 1.78
C LEU A 62 -3.44 1.32 0.88
N GLY A 63 -3.79 0.08 1.24
CA GLY A 63 -3.53 -1.10 0.42
C GLY A 63 -4.29 -1.09 -0.92
N GLU A 64 -5.54 -0.68 -0.92
CA GLU A 64 -6.35 -0.52 -2.13
C GLU A 64 -5.76 0.54 -3.06
N LEU A 65 -5.44 1.73 -2.54
CA LEU A 65 -4.79 2.79 -3.32
C LEU A 65 -3.43 2.35 -3.86
N TYR A 66 -2.63 1.66 -3.04
CA TYR A 66 -1.35 1.10 -3.46
C TYR A 66 -1.52 0.09 -4.62
N GLY A 67 -2.51 -0.80 -4.51
CA GLY A 67 -2.86 -1.74 -5.58
C GLY A 67 -3.23 -1.04 -6.89
N SER A 68 -4.01 0.03 -6.80
CA SER A 68 -4.37 0.85 -7.96
C SER A 68 -3.14 1.53 -8.59
N MET A 69 -2.29 2.15 -7.79
CA MET A 69 -1.14 2.92 -8.27
C MET A 69 0.00 2.06 -8.82
N ILE A 70 0.22 0.86 -8.25
CA ILE A 70 1.34 -0.01 -8.64
C ILE A 70 0.94 -1.01 -9.71
N TRP A 71 -0.18 -1.73 -9.52
CA TRP A 71 -0.62 -2.76 -10.46
C TRP A 71 -1.66 -2.27 -11.48
N GLY A 72 -2.21 -1.06 -11.29
CA GLY A 72 -3.29 -0.57 -12.15
C GLY A 72 -4.64 -1.23 -11.85
N VAL A 73 -4.84 -1.74 -10.63
CA VAL A 73 -6.13 -2.30 -10.21
C VAL A 73 -7.19 -1.19 -10.25
N ARG A 74 -8.22 -1.40 -11.04
CA ARG A 74 -9.40 -0.50 -11.09
C ARG A 74 -10.33 -0.87 -9.95
N LEU A 75 -10.30 -0.07 -8.89
CA LEU A 75 -11.12 -0.27 -7.70
C LEU A 75 -12.61 -0.14 -8.01
N HIS A 76 -13.44 -0.95 -7.36
CA HIS A 76 -14.89 -0.80 -7.44
C HIS A 76 -15.33 0.46 -6.69
N LYS A 77 -16.32 1.19 -7.25
CA LYS A 77 -16.86 2.42 -6.64
C LYS A 77 -17.82 2.13 -5.50
N LEU A 78 -18.48 0.98 -5.54
CA LEU A 78 -19.44 0.57 -4.53
C LEU A 78 -18.75 -0.39 -3.55
N PRO A 79 -18.84 -0.16 -2.24
CA PRO A 79 -18.41 -1.13 -1.26
C PRO A 79 -19.23 -2.42 -1.44
N ASP A 80 -18.62 -3.57 -1.21
CA ASP A 80 -19.23 -4.90 -1.34
C ASP A 80 -19.65 -5.32 -2.77
N ALA A 81 -19.21 -4.60 -3.80
CA ALA A 81 -19.47 -4.98 -5.18
C ALA A 81 -18.77 -6.32 -5.50
N GLN A 82 -19.55 -7.37 -5.69
CA GLN A 82 -19.12 -8.66 -6.27
C GLN A 82 -18.10 -9.49 -5.49
N GLY A 83 -17.81 -9.19 -4.20
CA GLY A 83 -16.87 -9.98 -3.38
C GLY A 83 -15.43 -9.90 -3.84
N SER A 84 -15.02 -8.78 -4.43
CA SER A 84 -13.66 -8.38 -4.76
C SER A 84 -13.52 -6.87 -4.61
N ASP A 85 -12.29 -6.37 -4.45
CA ASP A 85 -12.01 -4.94 -4.27
C ASP A 85 -11.84 -4.21 -5.61
N GLY A 86 -11.50 -4.93 -6.69
CA GLY A 86 -11.30 -4.32 -8.00
C GLY A 86 -11.05 -5.32 -9.12
N LYS A 87 -10.66 -4.78 -10.29
CA LYS A 87 -10.30 -5.55 -11.49
C LYS A 87 -8.94 -5.13 -12.01
N LEU A 88 -8.20 -6.12 -12.50
CA LEU A 88 -7.00 -5.94 -13.31
C LEU A 88 -7.17 -6.79 -14.58
N ASP A 89 -7.31 -6.14 -15.72
CA ASP A 89 -7.72 -6.78 -16.98
C ASP A 89 -9.00 -7.61 -16.82
N ASN A 90 -8.91 -8.93 -16.99
CA ASN A 90 -10.02 -9.86 -16.82
C ASN A 90 -10.10 -10.50 -15.44
N ASP A 91 -9.14 -10.20 -14.55
CA ASP A 91 -9.09 -10.78 -13.21
C ASP A 91 -9.80 -9.90 -12.17
N PHE A 92 -10.57 -10.55 -11.31
CA PHE A 92 -11.11 -9.94 -10.10
C PHE A 92 -10.06 -10.02 -8.99
N ILE A 93 -9.77 -8.90 -8.37
CA ILE A 93 -8.69 -8.75 -7.38
C ILE A 93 -9.31 -8.52 -6.00
N GLU A 94 -8.96 -9.38 -5.05
CA GLU A 94 -9.15 -9.15 -3.62
C GLU A 94 -7.87 -8.53 -3.06
N ILE A 95 -7.98 -7.50 -2.23
CA ILE A 95 -6.83 -6.82 -1.61
C ILE A 95 -6.90 -7.01 -0.10
N LYS A 96 -5.83 -7.49 0.48
CA LYS A 96 -5.70 -7.64 1.94
C LYS A 96 -4.44 -6.97 2.43
N THR A 97 -4.59 -6.13 3.43
CA THR A 97 -3.48 -5.37 4.00
C THR A 97 -3.10 -5.92 5.36
N ILE A 98 -1.82 -6.22 5.52
CA ILE A 98 -1.19 -6.51 6.80
C ILE A 98 -0.65 -5.17 7.32
N GLY A 99 -1.31 -4.63 8.33
CA GLY A 99 -0.92 -3.35 8.91
C GLY A 99 0.19 -3.51 9.97
N PRO A 100 0.81 -2.40 10.39
CA PRO A 100 1.94 -2.41 11.34
C PRO A 100 1.58 -2.95 12.73
N ARG A 101 0.29 -3.04 13.05
CA ARG A 101 -0.20 -3.64 14.32
C ARG A 101 -0.39 -5.15 14.25
N SER A 102 -0.16 -5.78 13.09
CA SER A 102 -0.37 -7.22 12.96
C SER A 102 0.69 -7.99 13.73
N THR A 103 0.28 -8.66 14.80
CA THR A 103 1.16 -9.51 15.61
C THR A 103 1.47 -10.85 14.95
N THR A 104 0.67 -11.26 13.97
CA THR A 104 0.76 -12.56 13.32
C THR A 104 1.40 -12.50 11.94
N ASP A 105 1.66 -11.31 11.44
CA ASP A 105 2.22 -11.04 10.10
C ASP A 105 1.49 -11.81 8.98
N GLN A 106 0.15 -11.86 9.09
CA GLN A 106 -0.68 -12.62 8.16
C GLN A 106 -1.98 -11.89 7.79
N ALA A 107 -2.46 -12.13 6.57
CA ALA A 107 -3.75 -11.71 6.09
C ALA A 107 -4.77 -12.84 6.19
N LEU A 108 -6.01 -12.49 6.57
CA LEU A 108 -7.17 -13.40 6.54
C LEU A 108 -7.99 -13.11 5.29
N VAL A 109 -8.23 -14.15 4.48
CA VAL A 109 -8.93 -14.06 3.20
C VAL A 109 -10.17 -14.93 3.23
N LYS A 110 -11.33 -14.34 2.96
CA LYS A 110 -12.60 -15.07 2.80
C LYS A 110 -12.65 -15.68 1.41
N LEU A 111 -12.61 -17.01 1.31
CA LEU A 111 -12.63 -17.70 0.02
C LEU A 111 -14.02 -17.81 -0.61
N SER A 112 -15.07 -17.34 0.06
CA SER A 112 -16.42 -17.19 -0.52
C SER A 112 -16.52 -16.01 -1.50
N GLY A 113 -15.56 -15.05 -1.47
CA GLY A 113 -15.51 -13.94 -2.40
C GLY A 113 -15.31 -14.37 -3.85
N HIS A 114 -15.72 -13.54 -4.78
CA HIS A 114 -15.57 -13.76 -6.21
C HIS A 114 -14.32 -13.05 -6.72
N PHE A 115 -13.15 -13.69 -6.60
CA PHE A 115 -11.87 -13.16 -7.06
C PHE A 115 -10.99 -14.26 -7.68
N ASN A 116 -10.10 -13.89 -8.57
CA ASN A 116 -9.12 -14.78 -9.22
C ASN A 116 -7.74 -14.63 -8.61
N LYS A 117 -7.40 -13.41 -8.18
CA LYS A 117 -6.10 -13.07 -7.61
C LYS A 117 -6.25 -12.33 -6.29
N LEU A 118 -5.31 -12.55 -5.41
CA LEU A 118 -5.16 -11.88 -4.14
C LEU A 118 -3.93 -10.97 -4.18
N LEU A 119 -4.13 -9.68 -3.92
CA LEU A 119 -3.03 -8.77 -3.64
C LEU A 119 -2.85 -8.65 -2.12
N VAL A 120 -1.73 -9.16 -1.62
CA VAL A 120 -1.34 -8.96 -0.22
C VAL A 120 -0.44 -7.73 -0.16
N VAL A 121 -0.87 -6.73 0.59
CA VAL A 121 -0.09 -5.50 0.85
C VAL A 121 0.38 -5.52 2.29
N LYS A 122 1.64 -5.23 2.52
CA LYS A 122 2.21 -5.08 3.86
C LYS A 122 2.63 -3.63 4.08
N VAL A 123 2.23 -3.09 5.23
CA VAL A 123 2.65 -1.78 5.73
C VAL A 123 3.47 -1.99 6.98
N ASP A 124 4.76 -1.70 6.93
CA ASP A 124 5.68 -1.77 8.05
C ASP A 124 6.03 -0.36 8.56
N CYS A 125 6.17 -0.21 9.88
CA CYS A 125 6.88 0.93 10.46
C CYS A 125 8.38 0.63 10.37
N ALA A 126 9.03 1.15 9.37
CA ALA A 126 10.48 1.08 9.23
C ALA A 126 10.96 2.46 8.83
N GLU A 127 12.05 2.93 9.43
CA GLU A 127 12.76 4.11 8.92
C GLU A 127 13.06 3.84 7.44
N GLY A 128 12.30 4.49 6.57
CA GLY A 128 12.31 4.20 5.14
C GLY A 128 13.17 5.22 4.41
N ASP A 129 14.05 4.71 3.57
CA ASP A 129 14.86 5.46 2.61
C ASP A 129 14.02 6.02 1.43
N ASP A 130 12.70 5.87 1.51
CA ASP A 130 11.77 6.07 0.37
C ASP A 130 11.19 7.49 0.28
N GLY A 131 11.49 8.36 1.24
CA GLY A 131 11.01 9.76 1.26
C GLY A 131 9.50 9.93 1.54
N PHE A 132 8.82 8.87 2.02
CA PHE A 132 7.44 8.90 2.49
C PHE A 132 7.38 8.43 3.95
N GLY A 133 7.95 9.24 4.87
CA GLY A 133 7.86 9.04 6.29
C GLY A 133 8.32 7.68 6.81
N CYS A 134 7.76 7.24 7.94
CA CYS A 134 8.18 6.01 8.63
C CYS A 134 7.52 4.73 8.08
N PHE A 135 6.66 4.79 7.05
CA PHE A 135 6.00 3.60 6.51
C PHE A 135 6.66 3.09 5.23
N ARG A 136 7.00 1.80 5.24
CA ARG A 136 7.36 1.03 4.05
C ARG A 136 6.16 0.22 3.60
N ILE A 137 5.73 0.40 2.34
CA ILE A 137 4.62 -0.34 1.75
C ILE A 137 5.14 -1.24 0.64
N SER A 138 4.79 -2.52 0.73
CA SER A 138 5.17 -3.54 -0.25
C SER A 138 3.99 -4.45 -0.55
N GLY A 139 4.01 -5.11 -1.71
CA GLY A 139 2.90 -5.96 -2.13
C GLY A 139 3.34 -7.20 -2.89
N ARG A 140 2.46 -8.22 -2.90
CA ARG A 140 2.63 -9.45 -3.67
C ARG A 140 1.29 -9.88 -4.25
N MET A 141 1.26 -10.13 -5.57
CA MET A 141 0.08 -10.64 -6.26
C MET A 141 0.14 -12.17 -6.29
N ILE A 142 -0.93 -12.84 -5.86
CA ILE A 142 -0.99 -14.29 -5.69
C ILE A 142 -2.19 -14.83 -6.45
N ASP A 143 -2.01 -15.91 -7.19
CA ASP A 143 -3.14 -16.62 -7.80
C ASP A 143 -3.99 -17.28 -6.69
N ARG A 144 -5.32 -17.15 -6.79
CA ARG A 144 -6.24 -17.76 -5.83
C ARG A 144 -6.04 -19.27 -5.67
N LYS A 145 -5.65 -19.96 -6.72
CA LYS A 145 -5.42 -21.42 -6.71
C LYS A 145 -4.27 -21.81 -5.78
N ALA A 146 -3.35 -20.89 -5.49
CA ALA A 146 -2.25 -21.13 -4.56
C ALA A 146 -2.64 -20.99 -3.08
N LEU A 147 -3.89 -20.56 -2.79
CA LEU A 147 -4.39 -20.38 -1.43
C LEU A 147 -4.93 -21.70 -0.87
N THR A 148 -4.44 -22.12 0.28
CA THR A 148 -4.92 -23.31 0.97
C THR A 148 -6.13 -22.98 1.82
N LYS A 149 -7.25 -23.66 1.55
CA LYS A 149 -8.50 -23.47 2.31
C LYS A 149 -8.40 -24.15 3.67
N ALA A 150 -8.64 -23.38 4.75
CA ALA A 150 -8.85 -23.94 6.07
C ALA A 150 -10.30 -24.46 6.25
N ARG A 151 -10.55 -25.26 7.29
CA ARG A 151 -11.89 -25.81 7.59
C ARG A 151 -12.96 -24.72 7.78
N SER A 152 -12.58 -23.52 8.19
CA SER A 152 -13.48 -22.36 8.36
C SER A 152 -13.95 -21.71 7.05
N GLY A 153 -13.53 -22.20 5.89
CA GLY A 153 -13.84 -21.55 4.61
C GLY A 153 -12.99 -20.34 4.28
N ASN A 154 -12.05 -19.98 5.16
CA ASN A 154 -11.10 -18.89 4.99
C ASN A 154 -9.70 -19.42 4.67
N ALA A 155 -8.85 -18.59 4.07
CA ALA A 155 -7.42 -18.82 3.98
C ALA A 155 -6.68 -17.83 4.85
N ARG A 156 -5.51 -18.27 5.37
CA ARG A 156 -4.57 -17.38 6.05
C ARG A 156 -3.25 -17.43 5.30
N ILE A 157 -2.71 -16.27 4.98
CA ILE A 157 -1.44 -16.18 4.29
C ILE A 157 -0.48 -15.31 5.09
N LYS A 158 0.66 -15.87 5.48
CA LYS A 158 1.77 -15.14 6.09
C LYS A 158 2.49 -14.33 5.02
N TRP A 159 3.04 -13.18 5.41
CA TRP A 159 3.81 -12.34 4.48
C TRP A 159 5.00 -13.09 3.87
N SER A 160 5.73 -13.88 4.66
CA SER A 160 6.83 -14.73 4.15
C SER A 160 6.36 -15.63 3.01
N ARG A 161 5.20 -16.30 3.19
CA ARG A 161 4.63 -17.16 2.15
C ARG A 161 4.17 -16.35 0.94
N ALA A 162 3.60 -15.16 1.14
CA ALA A 162 3.25 -14.26 0.06
C ALA A 162 4.48 -13.85 -0.78
N CYS A 163 5.63 -13.65 -0.13
CA CYS A 163 6.89 -13.38 -0.83
C CYS A 163 7.42 -14.56 -1.65
N GLU A 164 7.21 -15.80 -1.17
CA GLU A 164 7.67 -17.01 -1.87
C GLU A 164 6.87 -17.30 -3.14
N ILE A 165 5.54 -17.19 -3.07
CA ILE A 165 4.64 -17.62 -4.15
C ILE A 165 4.04 -16.48 -4.97
N GLY A 166 4.15 -15.26 -4.48
CA GLY A 166 3.55 -14.08 -5.11
C GLY A 166 4.50 -13.36 -6.05
N VAL A 167 3.91 -12.77 -7.09
CA VAL A 167 4.62 -11.92 -8.03
C VAL A 167 4.89 -10.56 -7.39
N PRO A 168 6.14 -10.05 -7.44
CA PRO A 168 6.45 -8.70 -6.97
C PRO A 168 5.79 -7.62 -7.86
N PRO A 169 5.80 -6.36 -7.43
CA PRO A 169 5.35 -5.25 -8.25
C PRO A 169 6.05 -5.23 -9.62
N PRO A 170 5.35 -4.80 -10.68
CA PRO A 170 6.00 -4.55 -11.96
C PRO A 170 7.10 -3.50 -11.78
N THR A 171 8.30 -3.81 -12.26
CA THR A 171 9.40 -2.84 -12.32
C THR A 171 9.12 -1.88 -13.47
N GLY A 172 8.96 -0.59 -13.16
CA GLY A 172 8.85 0.45 -14.17
C GLY A 172 10.18 0.73 -14.86
#